data_7a8cc17be71eaca46a543ea902068902
#
_entry.id   7a8cc17be71eaca46a543ea902068902
#
_cell.length_a   1.000
_cell.length_b   1.000
_cell.length_c   1.000
_cell.angle_alpha   90.00
_cell.angle_beta   90.00
_cell.angle_gamma   90.00
#
_symmetry.space_group_name_H-M   'P 1'
#
loop_
_entity.id
_entity.type
_entity.pdbx_description
1 polymer ?
#
loop_
_entity_poly.entity_id
_entity_poly.type
_entity_poly.pdbx_seq_one_letter_code
_entity_poly.pdbx_strand_id
1 'polypeptide(L)'
;MNHRAYAENIPLVLPMYYRYPKSREAYSVKNQYEFGTAFVVAPITTPEKTGINRGKVSVWLPEGLYMDFFTGMIYSGGRMLDMYRDIHSIPVLARAGAIVPMTEEILGTAAVHNPESLAIRVYGGADGSFTLYEDDNETNAYMKGEAVNTKMDLNWEKKTFTISPAEGKLELVPSKRTIKVQFF
;
A
#
# COMPACT_ATOMS: atom_id res chain seq x y z
N MET A 1 8.78 2.60 -1.60
CA MET A 1 8.00 2.92 -2.82
C MET A 1 8.76 3.85 -3.76
N ASN A 2 9.34 4.95 -3.31
CA ASN A 2 10.15 5.85 -4.16
C ASN A 2 11.33 5.13 -4.83
N HIS A 3 11.97 4.20 -4.13
CA HIS A 3 13.05 3.38 -4.72
C HIS A 3 12.58 2.60 -5.97
N ARG A 4 11.34 2.09 -6.02
CA ARG A 4 10.80 1.43 -7.22
C ARG A 4 10.66 2.39 -8.40
N ALA A 5 10.29 3.65 -8.14
CA ALA A 5 10.23 4.64 -9.22
C ALA A 5 11.61 4.89 -9.83
N TYR A 6 12.65 4.89 -8.99
CA TYR A 6 14.04 5.00 -9.44
C TYR A 6 14.55 3.73 -10.13
N ALA A 7 14.39 2.57 -9.51
CA ALA A 7 15.01 1.32 -9.97
C ALA A 7 14.25 0.62 -11.11
N GLU A 8 12.92 0.74 -11.12
CA GLU A 8 12.04 0.01 -12.03
C GLU A 8 11.27 0.93 -13.00
N ASN A 9 11.43 2.26 -12.89
CA ASN A 9 10.65 3.25 -13.62
C ASN A 9 9.12 3.09 -13.45
N ILE A 10 8.69 2.60 -12.29
CA ILE A 10 7.27 2.40 -11.95
C ILE A 10 6.83 3.49 -10.98
N PRO A 11 6.00 4.45 -11.40
CA PRO A 11 5.49 5.49 -10.53
C PRO A 11 4.72 4.95 -9.32
N LEU A 12 4.73 5.71 -8.23
CA LEU A 12 3.97 5.39 -7.02
C LEU A 12 2.45 5.35 -7.28
N VAL A 13 1.98 6.23 -8.14
CA VAL A 13 0.57 6.35 -8.54
C VAL A 13 0.44 5.94 -9.99
N LEU A 14 -0.38 4.93 -10.26
CA LEU A 14 -0.61 4.40 -11.60
C LEU A 14 -2.11 4.39 -11.93
N PRO A 15 -2.55 5.02 -13.01
CA PRO A 15 -3.90 4.83 -13.52
C PRO A 15 -4.18 3.35 -13.79
N MET A 16 -5.42 2.91 -13.57
CA MET A 16 -5.80 1.51 -13.69
C MET A 16 -5.43 0.88 -15.03
N TYR A 17 -5.51 1.62 -16.14
CA TYR A 17 -5.22 1.11 -17.49
C TYR A 17 -3.74 0.77 -17.72
N TYR A 18 -2.81 1.23 -16.89
CA TYR A 18 -1.41 0.80 -16.99
C TYR A 18 -1.24 -0.69 -16.70
N ARG A 19 -1.90 -1.18 -15.65
CA ARG A 19 -1.87 -2.61 -15.30
C ARG A 19 -2.89 -3.43 -16.08
N TYR A 20 -4.02 -2.82 -16.45
CA TYR A 20 -5.13 -3.48 -17.12
C TYR A 20 -5.45 -2.86 -18.48
N PRO A 21 -4.49 -2.81 -19.43
CA PRO A 21 -4.67 -2.11 -20.71
C PRO A 21 -5.75 -2.71 -21.61
N LYS A 22 -6.14 -3.97 -21.34
CA LYS A 22 -7.18 -4.68 -22.11
C LYS A 22 -8.56 -4.62 -21.48
N SER A 23 -8.68 -4.08 -20.26
CA SER A 23 -9.95 -4.00 -19.53
C SER A 23 -10.62 -2.66 -19.80
N ARG A 24 -11.83 -2.70 -20.36
CA ARG A 24 -12.62 -1.50 -20.69
C ARG A 24 -12.94 -0.67 -19.44
N GLU A 25 -13.20 -1.37 -18.34
CA GLU A 25 -13.50 -0.79 -17.03
C GLU A 25 -12.35 0.09 -16.52
N ALA A 26 -11.10 -0.31 -16.77
CA ALA A 26 -9.92 0.45 -16.36
C ALA A 26 -9.88 1.88 -16.95
N TYR A 27 -10.49 2.09 -18.10
CA TYR A 27 -10.60 3.40 -18.76
C TYR A 27 -11.84 4.17 -18.33
N SER A 28 -12.83 3.50 -17.73
CA SER A 28 -14.08 4.15 -17.29
C SER A 28 -13.95 4.80 -15.91
N VAL A 29 -13.05 4.31 -15.06
CA VAL A 29 -12.82 4.79 -13.69
C VAL A 29 -11.72 5.86 -13.63
N LYS A 30 -11.99 7.03 -14.19
CA LYS A 30 -11.00 8.10 -14.49
C LYS A 30 -10.17 8.56 -13.29
N ASN A 31 -10.76 8.58 -12.09
CA ASN A 31 -10.10 9.10 -10.88
C ASN A 31 -9.54 7.98 -10.00
N GLN A 32 -9.79 6.71 -10.36
CA GLN A 32 -9.27 5.56 -9.63
C GLN A 32 -7.84 5.26 -10.07
N TYR A 33 -7.01 4.89 -9.10
CA TYR A 33 -5.61 4.55 -9.37
C TYR A 33 -5.09 3.48 -8.41
N GLU A 34 -4.00 2.85 -8.79
CA GLU A 34 -3.19 2.03 -7.90
C GLU A 34 -2.19 2.91 -7.16
N PHE A 35 -2.07 2.69 -5.85
CA PHE A 35 -1.10 3.36 -5.01
C PHE A 35 -0.09 2.32 -4.48
N GLY A 36 1.13 2.44 -4.93
CA GLY A 36 2.19 1.48 -4.63
C GLY A 36 1.88 0.08 -5.15
N THR A 37 2.14 -0.92 -4.32
CA THR A 37 1.91 -2.34 -4.64
C THR A 37 0.62 -2.89 -4.04
N ALA A 38 0.04 -2.18 -3.07
CA ALA A 38 -0.97 -2.73 -2.17
C ALA A 38 -2.39 -2.22 -2.44
N PHE A 39 -2.54 -0.97 -2.86
CA PHE A 39 -3.83 -0.31 -2.78
C PHE A 39 -4.45 0.02 -4.14
N VAL A 40 -5.77 -0.09 -4.18
CA VAL A 40 -6.65 0.57 -5.15
C VAL A 40 -7.33 1.73 -4.42
N VAL A 41 -7.17 2.94 -4.94
CA VAL A 41 -7.69 4.17 -4.35
C VAL A 41 -8.69 4.81 -5.30
N ALA A 42 -9.86 5.19 -4.78
CA ALA A 42 -10.92 5.80 -5.57
C ALA A 42 -11.40 7.11 -4.92
N PRO A 43 -10.77 8.25 -5.22
CA PRO A 43 -11.19 9.55 -4.70
C PRO A 43 -12.62 9.89 -5.09
N ILE A 44 -13.36 10.47 -4.16
CA ILE A 44 -14.69 10.99 -4.40
C ILE A 44 -14.55 12.44 -4.86
N THR A 45 -14.87 12.71 -6.11
CA THR A 45 -14.72 14.02 -6.75
C THR A 45 -16.07 14.67 -7.08
N THR A 46 -17.17 14.04 -6.69
CA THR A 46 -18.52 14.57 -6.83
C THR A 46 -19.00 15.13 -5.48
N PRO A 47 -19.81 16.19 -5.48
CA PRO A 47 -20.41 16.70 -4.25
C PRO A 47 -21.19 15.61 -3.51
N GLU A 48 -21.27 15.73 -2.19
CA GLU A 48 -22.11 14.85 -1.40
C GLU A 48 -23.60 15.03 -1.74
N LYS A 49 -24.37 13.97 -1.58
CA LYS A 49 -25.81 14.00 -1.78
C LYS A 49 -26.49 14.60 -0.55
N THR A 50 -27.26 15.65 -0.76
CA THR A 50 -28.11 16.23 0.27
C THR A 50 -29.03 15.18 0.88
N GLY A 51 -29.09 15.13 2.18
CA GLY A 51 -29.95 14.21 2.95
C GLY A 51 -29.27 12.92 3.45
N ILE A 52 -28.14 12.49 2.83
CA ILE A 52 -27.37 11.35 3.33
C ILE A 52 -25.96 11.71 3.80
N ASN A 53 -25.52 12.93 3.53
CA ASN A 53 -24.20 13.47 3.87
C ASN A 53 -23.05 12.54 3.44
N ARG A 54 -23.14 12.00 2.23
CA ARG A 54 -22.17 11.05 1.65
C ARG A 54 -21.88 11.40 0.20
N GLY A 55 -20.61 11.44 -0.15
CA GLY A 55 -20.16 11.43 -1.53
C GLY A 55 -20.16 10.02 -2.09
N LYS A 56 -20.38 9.88 -3.39
CA LYS A 56 -20.44 8.60 -4.10
C LYS A 56 -19.33 8.50 -5.14
N VAL A 57 -18.73 7.33 -5.26
CA VAL A 57 -17.84 6.97 -6.38
C VAL A 57 -18.14 5.55 -6.86
N SER A 58 -18.11 5.35 -8.18
CA SER A 58 -18.14 4.01 -8.77
C SER A 58 -16.72 3.50 -8.89
N VAL A 59 -16.45 2.35 -8.26
CA VAL A 59 -15.13 1.72 -8.15
C VAL A 59 -15.12 0.44 -8.95
N TRP A 60 -14.15 0.23 -9.80
CA TRP A 60 -13.90 -1.05 -10.43
C TRP A 60 -12.84 -1.83 -9.65
N LEU A 61 -13.19 -3.01 -9.21
CA LEU A 61 -12.25 -3.95 -8.60
C LEU A 61 -11.93 -5.07 -9.59
N PRO A 62 -10.69 -5.19 -10.07
CA PRO A 62 -10.24 -6.38 -10.78
C PRO A 62 -10.48 -7.68 -9.99
N GLU A 63 -10.36 -8.83 -10.63
CA GLU A 63 -10.45 -10.14 -9.97
C GLU A 63 -9.58 -10.21 -8.70
N GLY A 64 -10.10 -10.82 -7.63
CA GLY A 64 -9.43 -11.00 -6.35
C GLY A 64 -10.25 -10.56 -5.15
N LEU A 65 -9.64 -10.60 -3.96
CA LEU A 65 -10.21 -10.09 -2.72
C LEU A 65 -9.55 -8.76 -2.34
N TYR A 66 -10.35 -7.89 -1.76
CA TYR A 66 -9.94 -6.57 -1.31
C TYR A 66 -10.49 -6.30 0.08
N MET A 67 -9.74 -5.58 0.89
CA MET A 67 -10.18 -5.12 2.20
C MET A 67 -10.08 -3.61 2.28
N ASP A 68 -11.13 -2.97 2.73
CA ASP A 68 -11.14 -1.52 2.97
C ASP A 68 -10.21 -1.18 4.13
N PHE A 69 -9.26 -0.28 3.87
CA PHE A 69 -8.22 0.11 4.81
C PHE A 69 -8.77 0.74 6.10
N PHE A 70 -9.87 1.49 5.99
CA PHE A 70 -10.46 2.23 7.10
C PHE A 70 -11.52 1.43 7.85
N THR A 71 -12.32 0.63 7.14
CA THR A 71 -13.48 -0.05 7.73
C THR A 71 -13.25 -1.54 7.98
N GLY A 72 -12.23 -2.14 7.34
CA GLY A 72 -11.98 -3.59 7.40
C GLY A 72 -12.98 -4.43 6.61
N MET A 73 -13.92 -3.81 5.87
CA MET A 73 -14.89 -4.56 5.06
C MET A 73 -14.21 -5.25 3.88
N ILE A 74 -14.61 -6.51 3.65
CA ILE A 74 -14.06 -7.33 2.56
C ILE A 74 -14.97 -7.26 1.34
N TYR A 75 -14.36 -7.11 0.17
CA TYR A 75 -15.04 -7.04 -1.12
C TYR A 75 -14.45 -8.05 -2.09
N SER A 76 -15.33 -8.77 -2.80
CA SER A 76 -14.92 -9.57 -3.95
C SER A 76 -14.80 -8.68 -5.17
N GLY A 77 -13.69 -8.84 -5.91
CA GLY A 77 -13.45 -8.16 -7.18
C GLY A 77 -14.21 -8.77 -8.36
N GLY A 78 -13.75 -8.48 -9.59
CA GLY A 78 -14.39 -8.85 -10.84
C GLY A 78 -15.65 -8.00 -11.13
N ARG A 79 -15.81 -6.83 -10.54
CA ARG A 79 -17.04 -6.03 -10.67
C ARG A 79 -16.87 -4.54 -10.42
N MET A 80 -17.89 -3.79 -10.81
CA MET A 80 -18.10 -2.41 -10.41
C MET A 80 -18.88 -2.35 -9.10
N LEU A 81 -18.52 -1.41 -8.22
CA LEU A 81 -19.17 -1.15 -6.93
C LEU A 81 -19.43 0.34 -6.77
N ASP A 82 -20.61 0.70 -6.27
CA ASP A 82 -20.88 2.05 -5.79
C ASP A 82 -20.51 2.16 -4.31
N MET A 83 -19.52 2.98 -4.02
CA MET A 83 -19.04 3.20 -2.66
C MET A 83 -19.36 4.61 -2.18
N TYR A 84 -19.73 4.73 -0.91
CA TYR A 84 -20.14 5.97 -0.28
C TYR A 84 -19.22 6.27 0.90
N ARG A 85 -18.76 7.50 1.02
CA ARG A 85 -17.96 7.99 2.16
C ARG A 85 -18.39 9.39 2.58
N ASP A 86 -18.15 9.70 3.84
CA ASP A 86 -18.23 11.08 4.34
C ASP A 86 -16.94 11.84 4.01
N ILE A 87 -16.87 13.08 4.49
CA ILE A 87 -15.73 13.96 4.24
C ILE A 87 -14.41 13.46 4.87
N HIS A 88 -14.47 12.54 5.82
CA HIS A 88 -13.29 12.09 6.57
C HIS A 88 -12.53 10.94 5.92
N SER A 89 -13.09 10.31 4.87
CA SER A 89 -12.46 9.17 4.23
C SER A 89 -12.76 9.07 2.73
N ILE A 90 -11.94 8.31 2.03
CA ILE A 90 -12.15 7.88 0.65
C ILE A 90 -12.00 6.35 0.59
N PRO A 91 -12.54 5.66 -0.43
CA PRO A 91 -12.25 4.25 -0.65
C PRO A 91 -10.76 4.01 -0.89
N VAL A 92 -10.13 3.27 0.02
CA VAL A 92 -8.76 2.76 -0.07
C VAL A 92 -8.82 1.27 0.20
N LEU A 93 -8.56 0.47 -0.82
CA LEU A 93 -8.81 -0.95 -0.81
C LEU A 93 -7.49 -1.72 -0.96
N ALA A 94 -7.09 -2.40 0.12
CA ALA A 94 -5.91 -3.25 0.11
C ALA A 94 -6.22 -4.56 -0.61
N ARG A 95 -5.32 -5.02 -1.46
CA ARG A 95 -5.43 -6.34 -2.12
C ARG A 95 -5.13 -7.45 -1.12
N ALA A 96 -5.78 -8.59 -1.27
CA ALA A 96 -5.35 -9.81 -0.58
C ALA A 96 -3.86 -10.10 -0.89
N GLY A 97 -3.12 -10.54 0.12
CA GLY A 97 -1.67 -10.71 0.06
C GLY A 97 -0.84 -9.44 0.28
N ALA A 98 -1.47 -8.27 0.40
CA ALA A 98 -0.73 -7.03 0.61
C ALA A 98 -0.04 -7.00 1.99
N ILE A 99 1.21 -6.52 1.99
CA ILE A 99 2.01 -6.28 3.19
C ILE A 99 2.35 -4.79 3.19
N VAL A 100 1.91 -4.08 4.23
CA VAL A 100 2.00 -2.62 4.30
C VAL A 100 2.72 -2.20 5.58
N PRO A 101 4.02 -1.96 5.51
CA PRO A 101 4.75 -1.35 6.61
C PRO A 101 4.35 0.11 6.81
N MET A 102 4.11 0.48 8.06
CA MET A 102 3.77 1.82 8.51
C MET A 102 4.61 2.15 9.75
N THR A 103 4.70 3.42 10.09
CA THR A 103 5.21 3.85 11.39
C THR A 103 4.10 4.49 12.21
N GLU A 104 4.12 4.27 13.53
CA GLU A 104 3.27 4.97 14.50
C GLU A 104 4.00 6.21 15.07
N GLU A 105 5.27 6.39 14.73
CA GLU A 105 6.05 7.54 15.16
C GLU A 105 5.56 8.81 14.45
N ILE A 106 5.39 9.88 15.23
CA ILE A 106 5.17 11.22 14.68
C ILE A 106 6.54 11.75 14.26
N LEU A 107 6.92 11.46 13.02
CA LEU A 107 8.14 12.00 12.45
C LEU A 107 7.90 13.48 12.14
N GLY A 108 8.76 14.36 12.65
CA GLY A 108 8.76 15.75 12.24
C GLY A 108 9.05 15.90 10.75
N THR A 109 8.68 17.03 10.14
CA THR A 109 8.90 17.29 8.70
C THR A 109 10.37 17.25 8.28
N ALA A 110 11.31 17.33 9.23
CA ALA A 110 12.75 17.24 9.02
C ALA A 110 13.36 15.91 9.49
N ALA A 111 12.53 14.92 9.83
CA ALA A 111 13.04 13.62 10.26
C ALA A 111 13.56 12.82 9.06
N VAL A 112 14.84 12.50 9.11
CA VAL A 112 15.54 11.75 8.04
C VAL A 112 15.95 10.35 8.48
N HIS A 113 15.77 10.01 9.78
CA HIS A 113 16.13 8.69 10.30
C HIS A 113 15.07 7.63 9.98
N ASN A 114 15.51 6.41 9.83
CA ASN A 114 14.62 5.26 9.70
C ASN A 114 13.94 4.96 11.06
N PRO A 115 12.64 4.62 11.09
CA PRO A 115 11.86 4.55 12.33
C PRO A 115 12.31 3.40 13.25
N GLU A 116 12.27 3.64 14.56
CA GLU A 116 12.54 2.64 15.60
C GLU A 116 11.35 1.69 15.81
N SER A 117 10.15 2.07 15.39
CA SER A 117 8.97 1.22 15.44
C SER A 117 8.28 1.11 14.09
N LEU A 118 7.86 -0.11 13.75
CA LEU A 118 7.08 -0.42 12.56
C LEU A 118 5.78 -1.11 12.93
N ALA A 119 4.68 -0.66 12.33
CA ALA A 119 3.41 -1.35 12.32
C ALA A 119 3.19 -1.97 10.94
N ILE A 120 3.21 -3.29 10.85
CA ILE A 120 3.05 -4.01 9.59
C ILE A 120 1.62 -4.53 9.51
N ARG A 121 0.85 -4.03 8.54
CA ARG A 121 -0.47 -4.56 8.22
C ARG A 121 -0.35 -5.64 7.15
N VAL A 122 -0.87 -6.82 7.45
CA VAL A 122 -0.86 -7.98 6.56
C VAL A 122 -2.29 -8.33 6.20
N TYR A 123 -2.61 -8.25 4.91
CA TYR A 123 -3.95 -8.53 4.39
C TYR A 123 -4.02 -9.95 3.85
N GLY A 124 -4.80 -10.80 4.53
CA GLY A 124 -4.95 -12.21 4.18
C GLY A 124 -5.69 -12.44 2.85
N GLY A 125 -5.89 -13.72 2.51
CA GLY A 125 -6.66 -14.13 1.33
C GLY A 125 -5.83 -14.56 0.11
N ALA A 126 -4.53 -14.23 0.07
CA ALA A 126 -3.58 -14.65 -0.96
C ALA A 126 -2.15 -14.63 -0.43
N ASP A 127 -1.24 -15.27 -1.13
CA ASP A 127 0.20 -15.12 -0.90
C ASP A 127 0.65 -13.70 -1.23
N GLY A 128 1.71 -13.24 -0.55
CA GLY A 128 2.26 -11.92 -0.79
C GLY A 128 3.72 -11.81 -0.41
N SER A 129 4.38 -10.83 -1.00
CA SER A 129 5.78 -10.50 -0.69
C SER A 129 5.97 -8.99 -0.75
N PHE A 130 6.79 -8.46 0.13
CA PHE A 130 7.19 -7.06 0.16
C PHE A 130 8.63 -6.94 0.63
N THR A 131 9.40 -6.06 -0.03
CA THR A 131 10.74 -5.70 0.45
C THR A 131 10.71 -4.27 0.98
N LEU A 132 10.96 -4.10 2.27
CA LEU A 132 11.19 -2.80 2.87
C LEU A 132 12.60 -2.36 2.50
N TYR A 133 12.68 -1.31 1.72
CA TYR A 133 13.91 -0.65 1.34
C TYR A 133 14.11 0.59 2.21
N GLU A 134 15.30 0.76 2.76
CA GLU A 134 15.68 1.88 3.61
C GLU A 134 17.10 2.36 3.26
N ASP A 135 17.28 3.65 3.13
CA ASP A 135 18.57 4.31 2.91
C ASP A 135 18.79 5.42 3.95
N ASP A 136 19.74 6.32 3.75
CA ASP A 136 20.01 7.42 4.69
C ASP A 136 19.00 8.56 4.60
N ASN A 137 18.08 8.55 3.65
CA ASN A 137 17.07 9.58 3.36
C ASN A 137 17.63 11.01 3.12
N GLU A 138 18.94 11.19 3.02
CA GLU A 138 19.58 12.50 2.91
C GLU A 138 20.44 12.63 1.65
N THR A 139 21.20 11.59 1.31
CA THR A 139 22.22 11.67 0.28
C THR A 139 21.89 10.80 -0.94
N ASN A 140 22.73 10.90 -1.97
CA ASN A 140 22.65 10.02 -3.14
C ASN A 140 23.49 8.73 -2.97
N ALA A 141 23.79 8.33 -1.73
CA ALA A 141 24.58 7.13 -1.45
C ALA A 141 23.88 5.85 -1.92
N TYR A 142 22.56 5.85 -1.99
CA TYR A 142 21.74 4.76 -2.57
C TYR A 142 22.14 4.42 -4.01
N MET A 143 22.66 5.39 -4.81
CA MET A 143 23.16 5.15 -6.17
C MET A 143 24.39 4.26 -6.19
N LYS A 144 25.09 4.12 -5.05
CA LYS A 144 26.23 3.23 -4.84
C LYS A 144 25.84 1.95 -4.14
N GLY A 145 24.54 1.70 -3.96
CA GLY A 145 24.00 0.53 -3.28
C GLY A 145 24.01 0.62 -1.75
N GLU A 146 24.23 1.82 -1.17
CA GLU A 146 24.16 2.01 0.28
C GLU A 146 22.71 2.05 0.77
N ALA A 147 22.17 0.86 1.02
CA ALA A 147 20.80 0.67 1.47
C ALA A 147 20.67 -0.60 2.30
N VAL A 148 19.52 -0.75 2.93
CA VAL A 148 19.10 -1.96 3.66
C VAL A 148 17.81 -2.47 3.07
N ASN A 149 17.72 -3.79 2.88
CA ASN A 149 16.53 -4.47 2.42
C ASN A 149 16.07 -5.48 3.47
N THR A 150 14.80 -5.40 3.85
CA THR A 150 14.15 -6.38 4.73
C THR A 150 13.00 -7.03 3.99
N LYS A 151 13.15 -8.30 3.63
CA LYS A 151 12.14 -9.05 2.92
C LYS A 151 11.07 -9.57 3.87
N MET A 152 9.82 -9.50 3.44
CA MET A 152 8.63 -9.99 4.14
C MET A 152 7.81 -10.85 3.20
N ASP A 153 7.45 -12.06 3.63
CA ASP A 153 6.69 -13.01 2.84
C ASP A 153 5.49 -13.53 3.62
N LEU A 154 4.33 -13.52 2.97
CA LEU A 154 3.11 -14.15 3.46
C LEU A 154 2.82 -15.41 2.63
N ASN A 155 2.77 -16.57 3.28
CA ASN A 155 2.22 -17.79 2.70
C ASN A 155 0.82 -18.01 3.28
N TRP A 156 -0.20 -17.77 2.47
CA TRP A 156 -1.58 -17.84 2.94
C TRP A 156 -2.06 -19.27 3.19
N GLU A 157 -1.61 -20.22 2.40
CA GLU A 157 -1.94 -21.63 2.60
C GLU A 157 -1.41 -22.14 3.93
N LYS A 158 -0.13 -21.89 4.22
CA LYS A 158 0.53 -22.30 5.47
C LYS A 158 0.22 -21.41 6.66
N LYS A 159 -0.49 -20.28 6.47
CA LYS A 159 -0.78 -19.27 7.51
C LYS A 159 0.50 -18.76 8.20
N THR A 160 1.56 -18.58 7.42
CA THR A 160 2.84 -18.08 7.93
C THR A 160 3.17 -16.72 7.34
N PHE A 161 3.64 -15.83 8.20
CA PHE A 161 4.24 -14.55 7.82
C PHE A 161 5.67 -14.53 8.32
N THR A 162 6.61 -14.30 7.42
CA THR A 162 8.04 -14.30 7.71
C THR A 162 8.64 -12.93 7.45
N ILE A 163 9.41 -12.44 8.39
CA ILE A 163 10.28 -11.27 8.21
C ILE A 163 11.72 -11.81 8.20
N SER A 164 12.39 -11.70 7.07
CA SER A 164 13.78 -12.13 6.92
C SER A 164 14.73 -11.17 7.64
N PRO A 165 15.94 -11.61 8.00
CA PRO A 165 16.99 -10.70 8.45
C PRO A 165 17.21 -9.58 7.44
N ALA A 166 17.50 -8.39 7.95
CA ALA A 166 17.85 -7.24 7.12
C ALA A 166 19.21 -7.46 6.45
N GLU A 167 19.32 -7.11 5.17
CA GLU A 167 20.53 -7.27 4.37
C GLU A 167 20.99 -5.91 3.82
N GLY A 168 22.30 -5.67 3.79
CA GLY A 168 22.93 -4.44 3.28
C GLY A 168 23.68 -3.67 4.34
N LYS A 169 23.64 -2.34 4.28
CA LYS A 169 24.37 -1.44 5.18
C LYS A 169 23.60 -1.23 6.49
N LEU A 170 23.71 -2.19 7.40
CA LEU A 170 22.89 -2.25 8.64
C LEU A 170 23.01 -1.03 9.57
N GLU A 171 24.05 -0.22 9.42
CA GLU A 171 24.22 1.04 10.17
C GLU A 171 23.16 2.09 9.85
N LEU A 172 22.48 1.96 8.71
CA LEU A 172 21.41 2.87 8.25
C LEU A 172 20.09 2.66 8.98
N VAL A 173 19.93 1.54 9.70
CA VAL A 173 18.70 1.23 10.41
C VAL A 173 18.95 1.11 11.90
N PRO A 174 17.93 1.34 12.76
CA PRO A 174 18.08 1.20 14.21
C PRO A 174 18.57 -0.19 14.61
N SER A 175 19.55 -0.24 15.53
CA SER A 175 20.10 -1.51 16.07
C SER A 175 19.06 -2.33 16.85
N LYS A 176 18.02 -1.65 17.35
CA LYS A 176 16.84 -2.25 17.98
C LYS A 176 15.60 -1.64 17.36
N ARG A 177 14.68 -2.48 16.92
CA ARG A 177 13.43 -2.05 16.29
C ARG A 177 12.27 -2.85 16.86
N THR A 178 11.21 -2.16 17.24
CA THR A 178 9.94 -2.80 17.61
C THR A 178 9.12 -3.03 16.35
N ILE A 179 8.68 -4.26 16.13
CA ILE A 179 7.81 -4.61 15.01
C ILE A 179 6.49 -5.16 15.56
N LYS A 180 5.40 -4.48 15.22
CA LYS A 180 4.04 -4.87 15.54
C LYS A 180 3.36 -5.36 14.27
N VAL A 181 2.92 -6.60 14.23
CA VAL A 181 2.23 -7.18 13.07
C VAL A 181 0.75 -7.28 13.35
N GLN A 182 -0.08 -6.81 12.42
CA GLN A 182 -1.54 -6.89 12.48
C GLN A 182 -2.04 -7.63 11.23
N PHE A 183 -2.84 -8.67 11.44
CA PHE A 183 -3.49 -9.44 10.37
C PHE A 183 -4.93 -8.99 10.20
N PHE A 184 -5.35 -8.90 8.95
CA PHE A 184 -6.67 -8.51 8.51
C PHE A 184 -7.26 -9.55 7.57
#